data_83ca764a05de9a25261f3e469a85e37e
#
_entry.id   83ca764a05de9a25261f3e469a85e37e
#
_cell.length_a   1.000
_cell.length_b   1.000
_cell.length_c   1.000
_cell.angle_alpha   90.00
_cell.angle_beta   90.00
_cell.angle_gamma   90.00
#
_symmetry.space_group_name_H-M   'P 1'
#
loop_
_entity.id
_entity.type
_entity.pdbx_description
1 polymer ?
#
loop_
_entity_poly.entity_id
_entity_poly.type
_entity_poly.pdbx_seq_one_letter_code
_entity_poly.pdbx_strand_id
1 'polypeptide(L)'
;MYTDTINKCAANAARIVKLAKESPLGFWIGSAMAGAYVGLGIILIFTLGNLIDPAYRPLVMGATFGLALTLVIIAGSELFTGHTMFLTFGVKAGTIKSSQMWAVLPQTWLGNLLGSVFVALLCYCGGGNLLSVDTSLVHTAALAKT
;
A
#
# COMPACT_ATOMS: atom_id res chain seq x y z
N MET A 1 16.03 -24.59 3.47
CA MET A 1 15.97 -23.24 4.04
C MET A 1 14.92 -22.37 3.36
N TYR A 2 14.85 -22.28 2.03
CA TYR A 2 13.83 -21.46 1.34
C TYR A 2 12.47 -22.15 1.13
N THR A 3 12.41 -23.50 1.14
CA THR A 3 11.19 -24.28 0.87
C THR A 3 10.07 -23.95 1.86
N ASP A 4 10.40 -23.82 3.14
CA ASP A 4 9.42 -23.46 4.17
C ASP A 4 8.83 -22.05 3.97
N THR A 5 9.67 -21.10 3.62
CA THR A 5 9.24 -19.72 3.29
C THR A 5 8.33 -19.70 2.06
N ILE A 6 8.68 -20.45 1.02
CA ILE A 6 7.86 -20.57 -0.20
C ILE A 6 6.49 -21.19 0.14
N ASN A 7 6.47 -22.23 0.95
CA ASN A 7 5.23 -22.89 1.38
C ASN A 7 4.35 -21.95 2.21
N LYS A 8 4.92 -21.14 3.09
CA LYS A 8 4.18 -20.09 3.84
C LYS A 8 3.59 -19.03 2.91
N CYS A 9 4.35 -18.59 1.91
CA CYS A 9 3.85 -17.65 0.89
C CYS A 9 2.70 -18.28 0.08
N ALA A 10 2.82 -19.51 -0.33
CA ALA A 10 1.79 -20.24 -1.08
C ALA A 10 0.52 -20.49 -0.24
N ALA A 11 0.66 -20.79 1.06
CA ALA A 11 -0.46 -20.91 1.99
C ALA A 11 -1.19 -19.56 2.15
N ASN A 12 -0.43 -18.44 2.22
CA ASN A 12 -1.00 -17.12 2.29
C ASN A 12 -1.77 -16.75 1.02
N ALA A 13 -1.32 -17.19 -0.15
CA ALA A 13 -2.07 -17.02 -1.41
C ALA A 13 -3.46 -17.68 -1.36
N ALA A 14 -3.53 -18.91 -0.82
CA ALA A 14 -4.80 -19.61 -0.65
C ALA A 14 -5.73 -18.85 0.33
N ARG A 15 -5.18 -18.31 1.44
CA ARG A 15 -5.91 -17.46 2.39
C ARG A 15 -6.50 -16.23 1.71
N ILE A 16 -5.71 -15.51 0.92
CA ILE A 16 -6.14 -14.30 0.21
C ILE A 16 -7.30 -14.60 -0.74
N VAL A 17 -7.18 -15.64 -1.57
CA VAL A 17 -8.25 -16.06 -2.49
C VAL A 17 -9.50 -16.49 -1.74
N LYS A 18 -9.36 -17.18 -0.62
CA LYS A 18 -10.47 -17.59 0.24
C LYS A 18 -11.18 -16.37 0.82
N LEU A 19 -10.44 -15.42 1.40
CA LEU A 19 -10.99 -14.20 1.98
C LEU A 19 -11.76 -13.37 0.94
N ALA A 20 -11.21 -13.20 -0.26
CA ALA A 20 -11.87 -12.47 -1.34
C ALA A 20 -13.21 -13.10 -1.77
N LYS A 21 -13.35 -14.44 -1.63
CA LYS A 21 -14.58 -15.16 -1.96
C LYS A 21 -15.60 -15.21 -0.83
N GLU A 22 -15.16 -15.50 0.39
CA GLU A 22 -16.03 -15.72 1.53
C GLU A 22 -16.47 -14.43 2.22
N SER A 23 -15.64 -13.39 2.16
CA SER A 23 -15.93 -12.07 2.74
C SER A 23 -15.51 -10.94 1.79
N PRO A 24 -16.21 -10.76 0.67
CA PRO A 24 -15.83 -9.74 -0.32
C PRO A 24 -15.84 -8.33 0.26
N LEU A 25 -16.80 -7.98 1.10
CA LEU A 25 -16.84 -6.68 1.76
C LEU A 25 -15.65 -6.48 2.70
N GLY A 26 -15.32 -7.48 3.53
CA GLY A 26 -14.15 -7.45 4.40
C GLY A 26 -12.84 -7.31 3.61
N PHE A 27 -12.74 -8.02 2.48
CA PHE A 27 -11.60 -7.92 1.57
C PHE A 27 -11.45 -6.52 0.96
N TRP A 28 -12.55 -5.89 0.53
CA TRP A 28 -12.55 -4.53 0.00
C TRP A 28 -12.19 -3.49 1.06
N ILE A 29 -12.73 -3.61 2.28
CA ILE A 29 -12.38 -2.74 3.41
C ILE A 29 -10.90 -2.91 3.75
N GLY A 30 -10.40 -4.13 3.89
CA GLY A 30 -8.98 -4.40 4.16
C GLY A 30 -8.05 -3.82 3.09
N SER A 31 -8.46 -3.91 1.81
CA SER A 31 -7.72 -3.31 0.70
C SER A 31 -7.74 -1.78 0.76
N ALA A 32 -8.88 -1.16 1.05
CA ALA A 32 -8.99 0.30 1.19
C ALA A 32 -8.17 0.80 2.40
N MET A 33 -8.19 0.07 3.51
CA MET A 33 -7.35 0.40 4.68
C MET A 33 -5.85 0.35 4.36
N ALA A 34 -5.39 -0.63 3.58
CA ALA A 34 -3.99 -0.68 3.17
C ALA A 34 -3.58 0.57 2.37
N GLY A 35 -4.42 0.97 1.42
CA GLY A 35 -4.21 2.22 0.66
C GLY A 35 -4.23 3.46 1.55
N ALA A 36 -5.14 3.52 2.52
CA ALA A 36 -5.21 4.60 3.49
C ALA A 36 -3.95 4.70 4.36
N TYR A 37 -3.44 3.58 4.87
CA TYR A 37 -2.19 3.57 5.66
C TYR A 37 -0.97 4.01 4.84
N VAL A 38 -0.87 3.56 3.59
CA VAL A 38 0.18 4.04 2.69
C VAL A 38 0.01 5.53 2.41
N GLY A 39 -1.22 5.99 2.18
CA GLY A 39 -1.54 7.42 2.00
C GLY A 39 -1.12 8.27 3.19
N LEU A 40 -1.42 7.84 4.42
CA LEU A 40 -0.96 8.50 5.65
C LEU A 40 0.57 8.56 5.75
N GLY A 41 1.24 7.45 5.39
CA GLY A 41 2.71 7.42 5.33
C GLY A 41 3.27 8.42 4.31
N ILE A 42 2.65 8.56 3.16
CA ILE A 42 3.04 9.55 2.13
C ILE A 42 2.87 10.99 2.67
N ILE A 43 1.74 11.31 3.29
CA ILE A 43 1.51 12.62 3.91
C ILE A 43 2.58 12.90 4.96
N LEU A 44 2.87 11.93 5.82
CA LEU A 44 3.87 12.06 6.87
C LEU A 44 5.27 12.36 6.32
N ILE A 45 5.73 11.58 5.35
CA ILE A 45 7.08 11.79 4.79
C ILE A 45 7.24 13.13 4.09
N PHE A 46 6.22 13.59 3.35
CA PHE A 46 6.28 14.89 2.69
C PHE A 46 6.16 16.04 3.70
N THR A 47 5.37 15.89 4.75
CA THR A 47 5.31 16.87 5.85
C THR A 47 6.67 17.04 6.51
N LEU A 48 7.29 15.93 6.90
CA LEU A 48 8.64 15.95 7.49
C LEU A 48 9.68 16.49 6.50
N GLY A 49 9.61 16.08 5.25
CA GLY A 49 10.51 16.55 4.21
C GLY A 49 10.47 18.07 3.99
N ASN A 50 9.30 18.70 4.16
CA ASN A 50 9.19 20.17 4.08
C ASN A 50 9.80 20.89 5.30
N LEU A 51 9.86 20.21 6.46
CA LEU A 51 10.35 20.79 7.71
C LEU A 51 11.87 20.61 7.91
N ILE A 52 12.51 19.70 7.16
CA ILE A 52 13.89 19.27 7.39
C ILE A 52 14.81 19.85 6.31
N ASP A 53 16.06 20.15 6.70
CA ASP A 53 17.11 20.58 5.80
C ASP A 53 17.24 19.62 4.60
N PRO A 54 17.38 20.14 3.36
CA PRO A 54 17.50 19.33 2.14
C PRO A 54 18.55 18.22 2.19
N ALA A 55 19.64 18.42 2.90
CA ALA A 55 20.72 17.44 3.02
C ALA A 55 20.28 16.15 3.75
N TYR A 56 19.38 16.25 4.72
CA TYR A 56 18.92 15.12 5.53
C TYR A 56 17.56 14.53 5.06
N ARG A 57 16.86 15.21 4.16
CA ARG A 57 15.54 14.79 3.67
C ARG A 57 15.45 13.33 3.24
N PRO A 58 16.32 12.83 2.35
CA PRO A 58 16.19 11.46 1.85
C PRO A 58 16.28 10.42 2.96
N LEU A 59 17.18 10.65 3.93
CA LEU A 59 17.37 9.75 5.06
C LEU A 59 16.13 9.70 5.96
N VAL A 60 15.63 10.88 6.35
CA VAL A 60 14.49 10.97 7.29
C VAL A 60 13.20 10.48 6.63
N MET A 61 12.93 10.89 5.39
CA MET A 61 11.76 10.43 4.64
C MET A 61 11.79 8.92 4.45
N GLY A 62 12.95 8.34 4.08
CA GLY A 62 13.11 6.90 3.90
C GLY A 62 12.90 6.12 5.19
N ALA A 63 13.50 6.55 6.29
CA ALA A 63 13.34 5.92 7.61
C ALA A 63 11.88 5.98 8.08
N THR A 64 11.22 7.11 7.90
CA THR A 64 9.85 7.33 8.38
C THR A 64 8.81 6.57 7.55
N PHE A 65 9.06 6.36 6.24
CA PHE A 65 8.12 5.61 5.39
C PHE A 65 7.91 4.17 5.85
N GLY A 66 8.84 3.59 6.59
CA GLY A 66 8.68 2.26 7.21
C GLY A 66 7.46 2.15 8.11
N LEU A 67 6.98 3.26 8.70
CA LEU A 67 5.75 3.29 9.50
C LEU A 67 4.51 2.89 8.69
N ALA A 68 4.42 3.28 7.43
CA ALA A 68 3.30 2.91 6.57
C ALA A 68 3.18 1.38 6.41
N LEU A 69 4.29 0.71 6.13
CA LEU A 69 4.32 -0.75 6.01
C LEU A 69 4.04 -1.44 7.35
N THR A 70 4.56 -0.89 8.44
CA THR A 70 4.30 -1.39 9.79
C THR A 70 2.80 -1.37 10.11
N LEU A 71 2.11 -0.27 9.80
CA LEU A 71 0.66 -0.16 9.98
C LEU A 71 -0.10 -1.19 9.14
N VAL A 72 0.26 -1.34 7.86
CA VAL A 72 -0.35 -2.35 6.96
C VAL A 72 -0.21 -3.76 7.51
N ILE A 73 1.00 -4.11 8.00
CA ILE A 73 1.29 -5.46 8.51
C ILE A 73 0.57 -5.72 9.83
N ILE A 74 0.64 -4.78 10.79
CA ILE A 74 0.00 -4.94 12.11
C ILE A 74 -1.52 -4.99 11.98
N ALA A 75 -2.11 -4.15 11.12
CA ALA A 75 -3.55 -4.15 10.87
C ALA A 75 -4.02 -5.36 10.04
N GLY A 76 -3.12 -6.14 9.46
CA GLY A 76 -3.46 -7.26 8.59
C GLY A 76 -4.18 -6.83 7.31
N SER A 77 -3.86 -5.64 6.79
CA SER A 77 -4.53 -5.05 5.64
C SER A 77 -4.03 -5.67 4.33
N GLU A 78 -4.89 -5.66 3.30
CA GLU A 78 -4.66 -6.35 2.04
C GLU A 78 -3.95 -5.42 1.02
N LEU A 79 -2.61 -5.48 0.98
CA LEU A 79 -1.77 -4.62 0.15
C LEU A 79 -1.47 -5.27 -1.21
N PHE A 80 -1.67 -4.52 -2.30
CA PHE A 80 -1.48 -4.98 -3.68
C PHE A 80 -0.08 -5.54 -3.96
N THR A 81 0.97 -4.86 -3.51
CA THR A 81 2.35 -5.30 -3.72
C THR A 81 2.67 -6.62 -3.01
N GLY A 82 2.13 -6.82 -1.80
CA GLY A 82 2.22 -8.10 -1.09
C GLY A 82 1.43 -9.20 -1.81
N HIS A 83 0.24 -8.88 -2.33
CA HIS A 83 -0.59 -9.83 -3.07
C HIS A 83 0.06 -10.29 -4.37
N THR A 84 0.72 -9.41 -5.13
CA THR A 84 1.45 -9.80 -6.34
C THR A 84 2.51 -10.85 -6.03
N MET A 85 3.23 -10.69 -4.94
CA MET A 85 4.23 -11.66 -4.49
C MET A 85 3.59 -12.99 -4.07
N PHE A 86 2.66 -12.96 -3.10
CA PHE A 86 2.07 -14.19 -2.55
C PHE A 86 1.30 -15.00 -3.60
N LEU A 87 0.47 -14.33 -4.43
CA LEU A 87 -0.32 -15.01 -5.45
C LEU A 87 0.56 -15.61 -6.53
N THR A 88 1.67 -14.96 -6.90
CA THR A 88 2.64 -15.54 -7.85
C THR A 88 3.27 -16.83 -7.29
N PHE A 89 3.68 -16.82 -6.02
CA PHE A 89 4.16 -18.04 -5.35
C PHE A 89 3.07 -19.11 -5.28
N GLY A 90 1.83 -18.74 -4.99
CA GLY A 90 0.71 -19.64 -4.94
C GLY A 90 0.42 -20.33 -6.28
N VAL A 91 0.47 -19.58 -7.40
CA VAL A 91 0.31 -20.15 -8.74
C VAL A 91 1.46 -21.11 -9.07
N LYS A 92 2.72 -20.72 -8.78
CA LYS A 92 3.88 -21.55 -9.03
C LYS A 92 3.91 -22.82 -8.18
N ALA A 93 3.43 -22.75 -6.94
CA ALA A 93 3.31 -23.90 -6.05
C ALA A 93 2.05 -24.76 -6.29
N GLY A 94 1.17 -24.34 -7.20
CA GLY A 94 -0.07 -25.05 -7.53
C GLY A 94 -1.17 -24.96 -6.45
N THR A 95 -1.04 -24.09 -5.45
CA THR A 95 -2.05 -23.90 -4.39
C THR A 95 -3.25 -23.08 -4.84
N ILE A 96 -3.08 -22.26 -5.87
CA ILE A 96 -4.15 -21.47 -6.50
C ILE A 96 -4.03 -21.52 -8.03
N LYS A 97 -5.13 -21.24 -8.72
CA LYS A 97 -5.14 -21.12 -10.19
C LYS A 97 -4.76 -19.69 -10.61
N SER A 98 -4.15 -19.58 -11.80
CA SER A 98 -3.81 -18.27 -12.39
C SER A 98 -5.04 -17.36 -12.55
N SER A 99 -6.20 -17.93 -12.90
CA SER A 99 -7.47 -17.20 -13.01
C SER A 99 -7.91 -16.57 -11.67
N GLN A 100 -7.62 -17.22 -10.55
CA GLN A 100 -7.93 -16.68 -9.21
C GLN A 100 -7.01 -15.50 -8.87
N MET A 101 -5.72 -15.57 -9.24
CA MET A 101 -4.80 -14.46 -9.11
C MET A 101 -5.30 -13.22 -9.88
N TRP A 102 -5.65 -13.39 -11.16
CA TRP A 102 -6.15 -12.30 -12.00
C TRP A 102 -7.52 -11.76 -11.59
N ALA A 103 -8.31 -12.54 -10.85
CA ALA A 103 -9.57 -12.08 -10.28
C ALA A 103 -9.35 -11.21 -9.02
N VAL A 104 -8.32 -11.50 -8.22
CA VAL A 104 -8.06 -10.83 -6.94
C VAL A 104 -7.24 -9.55 -7.10
N LEU A 105 -6.21 -9.56 -7.95
CA LEU A 105 -5.29 -8.42 -8.10
C LEU A 105 -5.97 -7.09 -8.43
N PRO A 106 -6.90 -7.00 -9.41
CA PRO A 106 -7.60 -5.75 -9.71
C PRO A 106 -8.43 -5.23 -8.54
N GLN A 107 -9.07 -6.13 -7.77
CA GLN A 107 -9.86 -5.75 -6.60
C GLN A 107 -8.98 -5.11 -5.52
N THR A 108 -7.82 -5.73 -5.24
CA THR A 108 -6.87 -5.17 -4.28
C THR A 108 -6.32 -3.83 -4.74
N TRP A 109 -5.96 -3.73 -6.03
CA TRP A 109 -5.46 -2.49 -6.60
C TRP A 109 -6.47 -1.34 -6.49
N LEU A 110 -7.72 -1.60 -6.88
CA LEU A 110 -8.80 -0.62 -6.78
C LEU A 110 -9.08 -0.24 -5.32
N GLY A 111 -9.10 -1.21 -4.40
CA GLY A 111 -9.27 -0.94 -2.99
C GLY A 111 -8.16 -0.04 -2.44
N ASN A 112 -6.88 -0.35 -2.74
CA ASN A 112 -5.75 0.48 -2.33
C ASN A 112 -5.85 1.90 -2.92
N LEU A 113 -6.24 2.03 -4.21
CA LEU A 113 -6.45 3.33 -4.85
C LEU A 113 -7.53 4.14 -4.14
N LEU A 114 -8.70 3.54 -3.88
CA LEU A 114 -9.81 4.22 -3.20
C LEU A 114 -9.42 4.69 -1.79
N GLY A 115 -8.71 3.86 -1.03
CA GLY A 115 -8.24 4.22 0.30
C GLY A 115 -7.23 5.36 0.29
N SER A 116 -6.26 5.35 -0.63
CA SER A 116 -5.28 6.42 -0.77
C SER A 116 -5.90 7.73 -1.26
N VAL A 117 -6.83 7.68 -2.22
CA VAL A 117 -7.59 8.86 -2.68
C VAL A 117 -8.43 9.45 -1.56
N PHE A 118 -9.10 8.61 -0.76
CA PHE A 118 -9.88 9.07 0.38
C PHE A 118 -9.03 9.85 1.38
N VAL A 119 -7.85 9.35 1.74
CA VAL A 119 -6.92 10.04 2.66
C VAL A 119 -6.39 11.32 2.03
N ALA A 120 -6.08 11.33 0.74
CA ALA A 120 -5.64 12.53 0.03
C ALA A 120 -6.74 13.62 0.03
N LEU A 121 -8.01 13.23 -0.18
CA LEU A 121 -9.15 14.14 -0.09
C LEU A 121 -9.35 14.69 1.32
N LEU A 122 -9.24 13.85 2.35
CA LEU A 122 -9.31 14.31 3.74
C LEU A 122 -8.20 15.34 4.04
N CYS A 123 -6.99 15.09 3.58
CA CYS A 123 -5.87 16.03 3.73
C CYS A 123 -6.13 17.35 3.01
N TYR A 124 -6.66 17.30 1.79
CA TYR A 124 -7.01 18.47 1.01
C TYR A 124 -8.13 19.29 1.67
N CYS A 125 -9.22 18.65 2.07
CA CYS A 125 -10.36 19.30 2.75
C CYS A 125 -10.02 19.82 4.15
N GLY A 126 -9.08 19.18 4.84
CA GLY A 126 -8.60 19.58 6.17
C GLY A 126 -7.69 20.82 6.16
N GLY A 127 -7.50 21.47 5.00
CA GLY A 127 -6.67 22.68 4.87
C GLY A 127 -5.17 22.40 5.04
N GLY A 128 -4.74 21.15 4.77
CA GLY A 128 -3.33 20.78 4.78
C GLY A 128 -2.55 21.57 3.74
N ASN A 129 -1.66 22.47 4.18
CA ASN A 129 -0.76 23.27 3.32
C ASN A 129 0.17 22.40 2.44
N LEU A 130 0.13 21.10 2.59
CA LEU A 130 0.97 20.17 1.87
C LEU A 130 0.74 20.18 0.35
N LEU A 131 -0.51 20.46 -0.07
CA LEU A 131 -0.93 20.45 -1.48
C LEU A 131 -1.17 21.86 -2.06
N SER A 132 -1.20 22.89 -1.20
CA SER A 132 -1.59 24.26 -1.58
C SER A 132 -0.43 25.23 -1.80
N VAL A 133 0.82 24.79 -1.56
CA VAL A 133 2.00 25.65 -1.70
C VAL A 133 2.79 25.23 -2.94
N ASP A 134 2.93 26.12 -3.91
CA ASP A 134 3.69 25.91 -5.16
C ASP A 134 5.15 25.47 -4.93
N THR A 135 5.70 25.75 -3.76
CA THR A 135 7.05 25.36 -3.34
C THR A 135 7.08 24.05 -2.55
N SER A 136 5.94 23.35 -2.39
CA SER A 136 5.90 22.11 -1.63
C SER A 136 6.70 21.00 -2.32
N LEU A 137 7.30 20.10 -1.52
CA LEU A 137 8.00 18.91 -2.04
C LEU A 137 7.08 18.01 -2.87
N VAL A 138 5.79 17.98 -2.57
CA VAL A 138 4.80 17.21 -3.33
C VAL A 138 4.71 17.76 -4.75
N HIS A 139 4.58 19.07 -4.90
CA HIS A 139 4.50 19.74 -6.21
C HIS A 139 5.80 19.56 -7.00
N THR A 140 6.95 19.79 -6.36
CA THR A 140 8.27 19.61 -6.97
C THR A 140 8.50 18.15 -7.40
N ALA A 141 8.13 17.18 -6.58
CA ALA A 141 8.26 15.75 -6.90
C ALA A 141 7.30 15.32 -8.02
N ALA A 142 6.12 15.93 -8.13
CA ALA A 142 5.20 15.67 -9.23
C ALA A 142 5.76 16.20 -10.55
N LEU A 143 6.27 17.44 -10.57
CA LEU A 143 6.89 18.04 -11.77
C LEU A 143 8.14 17.31 -12.26
N ALA A 144 8.92 16.73 -11.34
CA ALA A 144 10.13 15.97 -11.70
C ALA A 144 9.83 14.64 -12.43
N LYS A 145 8.57 14.21 -12.49
CA LYS A 145 8.13 12.97 -13.15
C LYS A 145 7.40 13.19 -14.48
N THR A 146 7.19 14.44 -14.86
CA THR A 146 6.62 14.84 -16.16
C THR A 146 7.72 15.24 -17.13
#